data_dbc503bc98be4ebc532ba8920810b6bd
#
_entry.id   dbc503bc98be4ebc532ba8920810b6bd
#
_cell.length_a   1.000
_cell.length_b   1.000
_cell.length_c   1.000
_cell.angle_alpha   90.00
_cell.angle_beta   90.00
_cell.angle_gamma   90.00
#
_symmetry.space_group_name_H-M   'P 1'
#
loop_
_entity.id
_entity.type
_entity.pdbx_description
1 polymer ?
#
loop_
_entity_poly.entity_id
_entity_poly.type
_entity_poly.pdbx_seq_one_letter_code
_entity_poly.pdbx_strand_id
1 'polypeptide(L)'
;ERSLTQIKFSRDGDLLFSVAKDKNICVWYYANGERLGTYSGHQGALWTIDPSPNTVLLASGAADNTVKLWNIKTGECVKTWDFPTAVKRVEFSADGSKLLAVTEKRMGYLGTIVVFDIAYGDGEGNNLHEQADEPILKITCEESKATVAGWSYLAKYIIAGHEDGSISQYDAKTGDQLENVQAHELDCKITDLQFSADRTYFITACSDKSAKILSSSTLEILKTYTADTPLNTAAITAKKDFVVLGGGQAAMDVTTTSARQGKFEARFYHKIFEDEIGRVRGHFGPLNTIAVHPAGVGYASGGEDGYVRVHHFDKSYFDFMYEVEREQLRK
;
A
#
# COMPACT_ATOMS: atom_id res chain seq x y z
N GLU A 1 -19.38 -9.91 5.37
CA GLU A 1 -17.99 -10.01 4.87
C GLU A 1 -17.92 -9.34 3.51
N ARG A 2 -17.06 -8.33 3.36
CA ARG A 2 -16.89 -7.58 2.11
C ARG A 2 -15.43 -7.66 1.68
N SER A 3 -15.21 -7.46 0.38
CA SER A 3 -13.89 -7.43 -0.25
C SER A 3 -12.91 -6.53 0.51
N LEU A 4 -11.74 -7.06 0.87
CA LEU A 4 -10.67 -6.29 1.49
C LEU A 4 -10.08 -5.32 0.47
N THR A 5 -9.75 -4.13 0.94
CA THR A 5 -9.15 -3.07 0.12
C THR A 5 -7.70 -2.83 0.48
N GLN A 6 -7.35 -2.83 1.76
CA GLN A 6 -5.97 -2.68 2.20
C GLN A 6 -5.70 -3.35 3.55
N ILE A 7 -4.46 -3.82 3.70
CA ILE A 7 -3.89 -4.33 4.95
C ILE A 7 -2.56 -3.61 5.20
N LYS A 8 -2.28 -3.26 6.45
CA LYS A 8 -1.02 -2.66 6.89
C LYS A 8 -0.59 -3.20 8.23
N PHE A 9 0.71 -3.42 8.41
CA PHE A 9 1.31 -3.71 9.71
C PHE A 9 1.64 -2.41 10.46
N SER A 10 1.64 -2.48 11.81
CA SER A 10 2.39 -1.52 12.62
C SER A 10 3.89 -1.62 12.32
N ARG A 11 4.66 -0.60 12.70
CA ARG A 11 6.11 -0.59 12.47
C ARG A 11 6.84 -1.76 13.14
N ASP A 12 6.37 -2.16 14.33
CA ASP A 12 6.94 -3.27 15.09
C ASP A 12 6.44 -4.65 14.61
N GLY A 13 5.36 -4.66 13.80
CA GLY A 13 4.77 -5.87 13.25
C GLY A 13 3.77 -6.58 14.17
N ASP A 14 3.61 -6.15 15.41
CA ASP A 14 2.71 -6.79 16.37
C ASP A 14 1.24 -6.63 15.99
N LEU A 15 0.87 -5.49 15.42
CA LEU A 15 -0.49 -5.18 15.01
C LEU A 15 -0.65 -5.25 13.49
N LEU A 16 -1.79 -5.78 13.09
CA LEU A 16 -2.25 -5.80 11.72
C LEU A 16 -3.56 -5.03 11.61
N PHE A 17 -3.62 -4.07 10.71
CA PHE A 17 -4.82 -3.30 10.42
C PHE A 17 -5.39 -3.75 9.09
N SER A 18 -6.70 -3.90 9.01
CA SER A 18 -7.39 -4.28 7.78
C SER A 18 -8.63 -3.42 7.54
N VAL A 19 -8.84 -3.07 6.28
CA VAL A 19 -10.04 -2.37 5.79
C VAL A 19 -10.64 -3.09 4.60
N ALA A 20 -11.95 -2.94 4.47
CA ALA A 20 -12.74 -3.55 3.42
C ALA A 20 -13.72 -2.53 2.80
N LYS A 21 -14.43 -2.96 1.77
CA LYS A 21 -15.55 -2.19 1.18
C LYS A 21 -16.75 -2.08 2.16
N ASP A 22 -16.46 -2.02 3.45
CA ASP A 22 -17.40 -1.70 4.53
C ASP A 22 -16.97 -0.40 5.23
N LYS A 23 -17.52 -0.11 6.41
CA LYS A 23 -17.32 1.16 7.12
C LYS A 23 -16.36 1.03 8.32
N ASN A 24 -15.82 -0.17 8.57
CA ASN A 24 -15.10 -0.49 9.79
C ASN A 24 -13.65 -0.82 9.51
N ILE A 25 -12.77 -0.30 10.36
CA ILE A 25 -11.36 -0.69 10.40
C ILE A 25 -11.23 -1.76 11.48
N CYS A 26 -10.57 -2.87 11.17
CA CYS A 26 -10.30 -3.93 12.14
C CYS A 26 -8.83 -3.93 12.50
N VAL A 27 -8.52 -4.11 13.78
CA VAL A 27 -7.17 -4.31 14.30
C VAL A 27 -7.04 -5.70 14.89
N TRP A 28 -5.93 -6.36 14.57
CA TRP A 28 -5.64 -7.74 14.91
C TRP A 28 -4.26 -7.85 15.53
N TYR A 29 -4.10 -8.79 16.43
CA TYR A 29 -2.80 -9.19 16.93
C TYR A 29 -2.17 -10.20 15.97
N TYR A 30 -0.99 -9.88 15.42
CA TYR A 30 -0.39 -10.68 14.36
C TYR A 30 -0.02 -12.09 14.81
N ALA A 31 0.46 -12.25 16.05
CA ALA A 31 1.01 -13.50 16.55
C ALA A 31 -0.02 -14.66 16.57
N ASN A 32 -1.29 -14.36 16.84
CA ASN A 32 -2.35 -15.36 16.97
C ASN A 32 -3.61 -15.09 16.14
N GLY A 33 -3.65 -13.95 15.40
CA GLY A 33 -4.81 -13.54 14.61
C GLY A 33 -6.01 -13.08 15.44
N GLU A 34 -5.83 -12.79 16.74
CA GLU A 34 -6.90 -12.30 17.60
C GLU A 34 -7.31 -10.89 17.20
N ARG A 35 -8.62 -10.67 17.10
CA ARG A 35 -9.19 -9.35 16.83
C ARG A 35 -9.20 -8.52 18.10
N LEU A 36 -8.42 -7.46 18.13
CA LEU A 36 -8.30 -6.57 19.29
C LEU A 36 -9.40 -5.52 19.34
N GLY A 37 -9.87 -5.03 18.18
CA GLY A 37 -10.88 -3.99 18.16
C GLY A 37 -11.34 -3.60 16.76
N THR A 38 -12.22 -2.59 16.75
CA THR A 38 -12.79 -2.02 15.54
C THR A 38 -12.94 -0.53 15.71
N TYR A 39 -12.49 0.23 14.72
CA TYR A 39 -12.74 1.68 14.66
C TYR A 39 -13.95 1.90 13.73
N SER A 40 -14.98 2.55 14.25
CA SER A 40 -16.22 2.82 13.54
C SER A 40 -16.51 4.31 13.49
N GLY A 41 -16.92 4.83 12.34
CA GLY A 41 -17.26 6.25 12.19
C GLY A 41 -17.28 6.75 10.75
N HIS A 42 -16.69 5.98 9.81
CA HIS A 42 -16.87 6.25 8.39
C HIS A 42 -18.29 5.91 7.91
N GLN A 43 -18.76 6.65 6.91
CA GLN A 43 -20.10 6.43 6.32
C GLN A 43 -20.04 5.79 4.92
N GLY A 44 -18.85 5.68 4.36
CA GLY A 44 -18.56 5.05 3.06
C GLY A 44 -17.63 3.85 3.15
N ALA A 45 -17.43 3.18 2.01
CA ALA A 45 -16.46 2.09 1.89
C ALA A 45 -15.04 2.61 2.16
N LEU A 46 -14.29 1.89 2.97
CA LEU A 46 -12.89 2.20 3.25
C LEU A 46 -12.00 1.75 2.08
N TRP A 47 -11.09 2.62 1.68
CA TRP A 47 -10.13 2.33 0.61
C TRP A 47 -8.70 2.12 1.10
N THR A 48 -8.33 2.85 2.13
CA THR A 48 -6.92 2.95 2.55
C THR A 48 -6.79 3.19 4.05
N ILE A 49 -5.72 2.66 4.62
CA ILE A 49 -5.28 2.92 5.98
C ILE A 49 -3.76 3.03 6.01
N ASP A 50 -3.25 3.76 6.98
CA ASP A 50 -1.82 3.74 7.31
C ASP A 50 -1.62 4.05 8.80
N PRO A 51 -0.95 3.18 9.56
CA PRO A 51 -0.56 3.47 10.94
C PRO A 51 0.67 4.37 10.96
N SER A 52 0.69 5.32 11.89
CA SER A 52 1.87 6.17 12.11
C SER A 52 3.08 5.35 12.56
N PRO A 53 4.32 5.78 12.22
CA PRO A 53 5.53 5.04 12.57
C PRO A 53 5.73 4.80 14.07
N ASN A 54 5.19 5.66 14.92
CA ASN A 54 5.21 5.51 16.38
C ASN A 54 4.02 4.71 16.94
N THR A 55 3.12 4.23 16.07
CA THR A 55 1.94 3.43 16.42
C THR A 55 0.97 4.15 17.40
N VAL A 56 0.95 5.49 17.38
CA VAL A 56 0.02 6.31 18.19
C VAL A 56 -1.24 6.62 17.40
N LEU A 57 -1.11 6.95 16.12
CA LEU A 57 -2.18 7.38 15.25
C LEU A 57 -2.38 6.42 14.08
N LEU A 58 -3.62 6.31 13.64
CA LEU A 58 -4.02 5.60 12.43
C LEU A 58 -4.74 6.57 11.51
N ALA A 59 -4.33 6.67 10.25
CA ALA A 59 -5.04 7.41 9.23
C ALA A 59 -5.90 6.47 8.39
N SER A 60 -7.06 6.93 7.95
CA SER A 60 -7.95 6.19 7.05
C SER A 60 -8.60 7.10 6.02
N GLY A 61 -8.79 6.58 4.81
CA GLY A 61 -9.46 7.28 3.71
C GLY A 61 -10.59 6.45 3.14
N ALA A 62 -11.72 7.10 2.83
CA ALA A 62 -12.93 6.40 2.44
C ALA A 62 -13.71 7.06 1.29
N ALA A 63 -14.73 6.33 0.83
CA ALA A 63 -15.68 6.76 -0.19
C ALA A 63 -16.69 7.81 0.31
N ASP A 64 -16.72 8.10 1.61
CA ASP A 64 -17.48 9.20 2.19
C ASP A 64 -16.79 10.57 2.03
N ASN A 65 -15.70 10.60 1.25
CA ASN A 65 -14.90 11.78 0.95
C ASN A 65 -14.15 12.32 2.17
N THR A 66 -13.89 11.50 3.18
CA THR A 66 -13.17 11.95 4.37
C THR A 66 -11.85 11.22 4.57
N VAL A 67 -10.89 11.92 5.17
CA VAL A 67 -9.77 11.32 5.90
C VAL A 67 -10.08 11.44 7.38
N LYS A 68 -9.92 10.33 8.10
CA LYS A 68 -10.04 10.34 9.56
C LYS A 68 -8.73 9.91 10.20
N LEU A 69 -8.41 10.59 11.29
CA LEU A 69 -7.28 10.27 12.14
C LEU A 69 -7.81 9.68 13.45
N TRP A 70 -7.26 8.57 13.88
CA TRP A 70 -7.69 7.81 15.04
C TRP A 70 -6.55 7.64 16.02
N ASN A 71 -6.85 7.70 17.31
CA ASN A 71 -5.95 7.22 18.34
C ASN A 71 -5.99 5.68 18.35
N ILE A 72 -4.85 5.04 18.11
CA ILE A 72 -4.78 3.56 18.01
C ILE A 72 -5.17 2.92 19.33
N LYS A 73 -4.75 3.48 20.46
CA LYS A 73 -4.97 2.90 21.79
C LYS A 73 -6.42 3.00 22.26
N THR A 74 -7.08 4.14 22.02
CA THR A 74 -8.44 4.40 22.51
C THR A 74 -9.53 4.07 21.49
N GLY A 75 -9.19 4.04 20.21
CA GLY A 75 -10.16 3.90 19.11
C GLY A 75 -10.93 5.18 18.79
N GLU A 76 -10.58 6.30 19.43
CA GLU A 76 -11.26 7.59 19.27
C GLU A 76 -10.84 8.26 17.96
N CYS A 77 -11.82 8.87 17.26
CA CYS A 77 -11.55 9.71 16.10
C CYS A 77 -11.06 11.10 16.57
N VAL A 78 -9.80 11.39 16.29
CA VAL A 78 -9.12 12.62 16.73
C VAL A 78 -9.41 13.79 15.79
N LYS A 79 -9.46 13.51 14.48
CA LYS A 79 -9.66 14.51 13.43
C LYS A 79 -10.37 13.92 12.23
N THR A 80 -11.16 14.76 11.56
CA THR A 80 -11.75 14.47 10.26
C THR A 80 -11.46 15.62 9.32
N TRP A 81 -10.98 15.31 8.12
CA TRP A 81 -10.85 16.26 7.01
C TRP A 81 -11.81 15.87 5.89
N ASP A 82 -12.57 16.83 5.38
CA ASP A 82 -13.54 16.65 4.31
C ASP A 82 -12.95 17.04 2.96
N PHE A 83 -13.24 16.27 1.93
CA PHE A 83 -12.77 16.47 0.57
C PHE A 83 -13.94 16.50 -0.43
N PRO A 84 -13.78 17.12 -1.60
CA PRO A 84 -14.82 17.09 -2.63
C PRO A 84 -15.10 15.68 -3.20
N THR A 85 -14.10 14.80 -3.13
CA THR A 85 -14.16 13.45 -3.72
C THR A 85 -13.55 12.40 -2.81
N ALA A 86 -13.80 11.13 -3.11
CA ALA A 86 -13.33 10.00 -2.33
C ALA A 86 -11.81 9.98 -2.18
N VAL A 87 -11.34 9.56 -1.02
CA VAL A 87 -9.92 9.40 -0.71
C VAL A 87 -9.48 7.99 -1.01
N LYS A 88 -8.49 7.83 -1.89
CA LYS A 88 -8.02 6.52 -2.39
C LYS A 88 -6.74 6.02 -1.73
N ARG A 89 -5.90 6.92 -1.25
CA ARG A 89 -4.66 6.58 -0.55
C ARG A 89 -4.39 7.55 0.57
N VAL A 90 -3.90 7.04 1.69
CA VAL A 90 -3.25 7.82 2.75
C VAL A 90 -1.92 7.18 3.09
N GLU A 91 -0.91 7.98 3.43
CA GLU A 91 0.38 7.47 3.88
C GLU A 91 1.09 8.49 4.79
N PHE A 92 1.56 8.03 5.94
CA PHE A 92 2.42 8.83 6.81
C PHE A 92 3.84 8.91 6.24
N SER A 93 4.50 10.04 6.45
CA SER A 93 5.95 10.14 6.25
C SER A 93 6.70 9.21 7.19
N ALA A 94 7.95 8.86 6.85
CA ALA A 94 8.76 7.91 7.63
C ALA A 94 9.01 8.35 9.08
N ASP A 95 9.02 9.66 9.35
CA ASP A 95 9.12 10.27 10.66
C ASP A 95 7.76 10.48 11.36
N GLY A 96 6.66 10.27 10.63
CA GLY A 96 5.29 10.47 11.12
C GLY A 96 4.83 11.92 11.17
N SER A 97 5.69 12.88 10.84
CA SER A 97 5.35 14.33 10.95
C SER A 97 4.32 14.80 9.92
N LYS A 98 4.14 14.06 8.82
CA LYS A 98 3.25 14.43 7.72
C LYS A 98 2.35 13.28 7.32
N LEU A 99 1.15 13.64 6.86
CA LEU A 99 0.18 12.72 6.27
C LEU A 99 -0.14 13.17 4.86
N LEU A 100 0.05 12.27 3.90
CA LEU A 100 -0.34 12.42 2.51
C LEU A 100 -1.72 11.80 2.29
N ALA A 101 -2.57 12.44 1.50
CA ALA A 101 -3.84 11.89 1.04
C ALA A 101 -4.03 12.12 -0.46
N VAL A 102 -4.49 11.09 -1.18
CA VAL A 102 -4.80 11.13 -2.61
C VAL A 102 -6.29 11.08 -2.81
N THR A 103 -6.85 12.07 -3.53
CA THR A 103 -8.27 12.15 -3.84
C THR A 103 -8.57 11.74 -5.28
N GLU A 104 -9.77 11.21 -5.50
CA GLU A 104 -10.21 10.75 -6.81
C GLU A 104 -10.63 11.90 -7.73
N LYS A 105 -10.35 11.77 -9.03
CA LYS A 105 -10.94 12.64 -10.07
C LYS A 105 -12.38 12.21 -10.32
N ARG A 106 -13.35 13.05 -9.97
CA ARG A 106 -14.77 12.73 -10.11
C ARG A 106 -15.66 13.98 -10.18
N MET A 107 -16.75 13.92 -10.96
CA MET A 107 -17.79 14.96 -11.03
C MET A 107 -17.26 16.37 -11.31
N GLY A 108 -16.24 16.50 -12.18
CA GLY A 108 -15.64 17.79 -12.51
C GLY A 108 -14.52 18.24 -11.56
N TYR A 109 -14.32 17.57 -10.44
CA TYR A 109 -13.17 17.80 -9.55
C TYR A 109 -11.96 17.01 -10.04
N LEU A 110 -10.82 17.66 -10.15
CA LEU A 110 -9.54 17.01 -10.44
C LEU A 110 -9.06 16.20 -9.25
N GLY A 111 -8.31 15.14 -9.51
CA GLY A 111 -7.60 14.41 -8.47
C GLY A 111 -6.50 15.28 -7.86
N THR A 112 -6.34 15.21 -6.54
CA THR A 112 -5.33 15.96 -5.83
C THR A 112 -4.54 15.09 -4.87
N ILE A 113 -3.28 15.47 -4.68
CA ILE A 113 -2.44 14.96 -3.59
C ILE A 113 -2.33 16.10 -2.58
N VAL A 114 -2.73 15.87 -1.34
CA VAL A 114 -2.67 16.85 -0.26
C VAL A 114 -1.81 16.34 0.86
N VAL A 115 -1.14 17.27 1.55
CA VAL A 115 -0.25 16.96 2.68
C VAL A 115 -0.65 17.79 3.88
N PHE A 116 -0.77 17.13 5.02
CA PHE A 116 -1.02 17.76 6.33
C PHE A 116 0.17 17.56 7.25
N ASP A 117 0.47 18.55 8.08
CA ASP A 117 1.33 18.35 9.24
C ASP A 117 0.55 17.67 10.36
N ILE A 118 1.18 16.71 11.04
CA ILE A 118 0.57 15.91 12.09
C ILE A 118 1.18 16.27 13.45
N ALA A 119 0.33 16.65 14.38
CA ALA A 119 0.70 16.93 15.76
C ALA A 119 0.46 15.70 16.65
N TYR A 120 1.44 15.37 17.49
CA TYR A 120 1.37 14.26 18.45
C TYR A 120 1.14 14.72 19.89
N GLY A 121 0.80 16.01 20.09
CA GLY A 121 0.60 16.59 21.41
C GLY A 121 1.87 16.58 22.27
N ASP A 122 1.71 16.29 23.55
CA ASP A 122 2.79 16.26 24.54
C ASP A 122 3.54 14.90 24.60
N GLY A 123 3.28 14.01 23.67
CA GLY A 123 3.87 12.65 23.63
C GLY A 123 3.19 11.63 24.53
N GLU A 124 2.31 12.06 25.45
CA GLU A 124 1.50 11.19 26.31
C GLU A 124 0.12 10.90 25.71
N GLY A 125 -0.16 11.44 24.51
CA GLY A 125 -1.44 11.30 23.80
C GLY A 125 -2.50 12.32 24.21
N ASN A 126 -2.13 13.33 25.01
CA ASN A 126 -2.96 14.50 25.26
C ASN A 126 -2.82 15.50 24.10
N ASN A 127 -3.87 16.27 23.83
CA ASN A 127 -3.90 17.31 22.78
C ASN A 127 -3.76 16.78 21.34
N LEU A 128 -4.05 15.49 21.09
CA LEU A 128 -4.08 14.92 19.74
C LEU A 128 -5.15 15.59 18.83
N HIS A 129 -6.13 16.27 19.44
CA HIS A 129 -7.20 16.97 18.71
C HIS A 129 -6.76 18.32 18.11
N GLU A 130 -5.57 18.80 18.41
CA GLU A 130 -5.01 20.06 17.88
C GLU A 130 -4.38 19.86 16.50
N GLN A 131 -5.10 19.21 15.58
CA GLN A 131 -4.67 19.02 14.20
C GLN A 131 -5.07 20.21 13.33
N ALA A 132 -4.19 20.64 12.43
CA ALA A 132 -4.49 21.71 11.48
C ALA A 132 -5.66 21.33 10.55
N ASP A 133 -6.51 22.31 10.22
CA ASP A 133 -7.61 22.13 9.27
C ASP A 133 -7.13 22.20 7.82
N GLU A 134 -6.19 23.08 7.53
CA GLU A 134 -5.69 23.33 6.19
C GLU A 134 -4.45 22.48 5.85
N PRO A 135 -4.36 21.97 4.61
CA PRO A 135 -3.18 21.28 4.16
C PRO A 135 -2.00 22.24 3.95
N ILE A 136 -0.79 21.79 4.24
CA ILE A 136 0.45 22.54 3.98
C ILE A 136 0.85 22.52 2.50
N LEU A 137 0.38 21.50 1.76
CA LEU A 137 0.65 21.33 0.32
C LEU A 137 -0.55 20.72 -0.37
N LYS A 138 -0.83 21.23 -1.59
CA LYS A 138 -1.86 20.69 -2.48
C LYS A 138 -1.33 20.65 -3.91
N ILE A 139 -1.23 19.45 -4.46
CA ILE A 139 -0.81 19.19 -5.84
C ILE A 139 -2.05 18.76 -6.62
N THR A 140 -2.32 19.40 -7.75
CA THR A 140 -3.43 19.04 -8.64
C THR A 140 -2.89 18.21 -9.81
N CYS A 141 -3.44 17.01 -10.00
CA CYS A 141 -3.07 16.11 -11.08
C CYS A 141 -3.95 16.41 -12.29
N GLU A 142 -3.48 17.26 -13.22
CA GLU A 142 -4.27 17.75 -14.37
C GLU A 142 -4.32 16.71 -15.48
N GLU A 143 -3.18 16.14 -15.87
CA GLU A 143 -3.03 15.24 -17.02
C GLU A 143 -3.67 13.88 -16.73
N SER A 144 -3.15 13.17 -15.73
CA SER A 144 -3.64 11.87 -15.33
C SER A 144 -3.91 11.83 -13.84
N LYS A 145 -4.99 11.18 -13.41
CA LYS A 145 -5.29 11.12 -11.98
C LYS A 145 -4.29 10.20 -11.25
N ALA A 146 -3.79 10.65 -10.12
CA ALA A 146 -3.05 9.81 -9.21
C ALA A 146 -3.98 8.73 -8.62
N THR A 147 -3.52 7.50 -8.63
CA THR A 147 -4.22 6.34 -8.06
C THR A 147 -3.63 5.92 -6.73
N VAL A 148 -2.33 6.08 -6.62
CA VAL A 148 -1.52 5.80 -5.43
C VAL A 148 -0.43 6.86 -5.31
N ALA A 149 0.01 7.15 -4.09
CA ALA A 149 1.19 7.97 -3.86
C ALA A 149 1.85 7.58 -2.53
N GLY A 150 3.11 7.94 -2.37
CA GLY A 150 3.85 7.70 -1.15
C GLY A 150 5.13 8.53 -1.07
N TRP A 151 5.81 8.41 0.08
CA TRP A 151 6.97 9.22 0.42
C TRP A 151 8.28 8.51 0.07
N SER A 152 9.19 9.22 -0.59
CA SER A 152 10.56 8.76 -0.79
C SER A 152 11.41 8.85 0.47
N TYR A 153 12.70 8.49 0.36
CA TYR A 153 13.69 8.65 1.43
C TYR A 153 13.72 10.08 2.01
N LEU A 154 13.68 10.17 3.34
CA LEU A 154 13.62 11.42 4.11
C LEU A 154 12.45 12.35 3.73
N ALA A 155 11.38 11.81 3.15
CA ALA A 155 10.25 12.59 2.66
C ALA A 155 10.67 13.74 1.71
N LYS A 156 11.73 13.52 0.92
CA LYS A 156 12.24 14.53 -0.02
C LYS A 156 11.31 14.69 -1.22
N TYR A 157 10.78 13.57 -1.71
CA TYR A 157 9.87 13.54 -2.85
C TYR A 157 8.57 12.83 -2.50
N ILE A 158 7.52 13.21 -3.19
CA ILE A 158 6.27 12.45 -3.28
C ILE A 158 6.29 11.74 -4.63
N ILE A 159 6.16 10.43 -4.62
CA ILE A 159 6.06 9.60 -5.81
C ILE A 159 4.60 9.22 -5.99
N ALA A 160 4.04 9.49 -7.16
CA ALA A 160 2.66 9.16 -7.50
C ALA A 160 2.59 8.26 -8.72
N GLY A 161 1.81 7.19 -8.62
CA GLY A 161 1.42 6.35 -9.75
C GLY A 161 0.05 6.76 -10.28
N HIS A 162 -0.10 6.74 -11.60
CA HIS A 162 -1.27 7.25 -12.29
C HIS A 162 -2.12 6.18 -12.99
N GLU A 163 -3.29 6.58 -13.46
CA GLU A 163 -4.22 5.68 -14.16
C GLU A 163 -3.75 5.30 -15.56
N ASP A 164 -2.92 6.13 -16.20
CA ASP A 164 -2.35 5.92 -17.53
C ASP A 164 -1.03 5.12 -17.52
N GLY A 165 -0.58 4.63 -16.36
CA GLY A 165 0.66 3.88 -16.21
C GLY A 165 1.91 4.74 -16.04
N SER A 166 1.77 6.06 -15.98
CA SER A 166 2.88 6.97 -15.68
C SER A 166 3.17 7.07 -14.19
N ILE A 167 4.39 7.47 -13.85
CA ILE A 167 4.83 7.76 -12.48
C ILE A 167 5.40 9.17 -12.47
N SER A 168 4.90 9.99 -11.55
CA SER A 168 5.40 11.35 -11.33
C SER A 168 6.16 11.47 -10.02
N GLN A 169 7.20 12.29 -10.05
CA GLN A 169 7.93 12.71 -8.86
C GLN A 169 7.71 14.19 -8.61
N TYR A 170 7.30 14.52 -7.39
CA TYR A 170 7.07 15.89 -6.94
C TYR A 170 8.03 16.27 -5.80
N ASP A 171 8.47 17.50 -5.78
CA ASP A 171 9.16 18.05 -4.60
C ASP A 171 8.17 18.12 -3.42
N ALA A 172 8.53 17.52 -2.30
CA ALA A 172 7.64 17.45 -1.14
C ALA A 172 7.44 18.76 -0.39
N LYS A 173 8.23 19.81 -0.71
CA LYS A 173 8.13 21.14 -0.09
C LYS A 173 7.36 22.12 -0.97
N THR A 174 7.64 22.13 -2.28
CA THR A 174 7.04 23.09 -3.21
C THR A 174 5.84 22.52 -3.94
N GLY A 175 5.76 21.21 -4.11
CA GLY A 175 4.74 20.53 -4.89
C GLY A 175 5.01 20.54 -6.39
N ASP A 176 6.15 21.07 -6.83
CA ASP A 176 6.52 21.11 -8.23
C ASP A 176 6.78 19.69 -8.76
N GLN A 177 6.28 19.41 -9.95
CA GLN A 177 6.58 18.17 -10.64
C GLN A 177 8.01 18.24 -11.20
N LEU A 178 8.86 17.34 -10.74
CA LEU A 178 10.27 17.26 -11.14
C LEU A 178 10.47 16.36 -12.34
N GLU A 179 9.84 15.18 -12.32
CA GLU A 179 9.91 14.18 -13.37
C GLU A 179 8.59 13.47 -13.57
N ASN A 180 8.36 12.98 -14.79
CA ASN A 180 7.27 12.09 -15.15
C ASN A 180 7.80 11.04 -16.15
N VAL A 181 7.60 9.76 -15.83
CA VAL A 181 8.10 8.64 -16.64
C VAL A 181 6.95 7.69 -16.95
N GLN A 182 6.79 7.31 -18.23
CA GLN A 182 5.89 6.23 -18.62
C GLN A 182 6.53 4.89 -18.20
N ALA A 183 6.22 4.43 -17.00
CA ALA A 183 6.83 3.23 -16.44
C ALA A 183 6.13 1.95 -16.88
N HIS A 184 4.82 1.99 -17.06
CA HIS A 184 3.97 0.85 -17.46
C HIS A 184 3.32 1.09 -18.83
N GLU A 185 2.58 0.10 -19.34
CA GLU A 185 1.85 0.25 -20.61
C GLU A 185 0.84 1.40 -20.51
N LEU A 186 0.66 2.10 -21.63
CA LEU A 186 -0.30 3.21 -21.72
C LEU A 186 -1.72 2.73 -21.37
N ASP A 187 -2.44 3.60 -20.66
CA ASP A 187 -3.82 3.36 -20.20
C ASP A 187 -3.97 2.14 -19.28
N CYS A 188 -2.86 1.70 -18.67
CA CYS A 188 -2.84 0.64 -17.68
C CYS A 188 -2.62 1.22 -16.28
N LYS A 189 -3.63 1.08 -15.44
CA LYS A 189 -3.66 1.66 -14.10
C LYS A 189 -2.60 1.07 -13.18
N ILE A 190 -1.81 1.93 -12.53
CA ILE A 190 -1.00 1.56 -11.38
C ILE A 190 -1.91 1.38 -10.17
N THR A 191 -1.93 0.18 -9.61
CA THR A 191 -2.87 -0.25 -8.58
C THR A 191 -2.31 -0.15 -7.17
N ASP A 192 -0.99 -0.36 -7.02
CA ASP A 192 -0.29 -0.29 -5.73
C ASP A 192 1.12 0.26 -5.92
N LEU A 193 1.65 0.85 -4.85
CA LEU A 193 3.00 1.36 -4.74
C LEU A 193 3.47 1.14 -3.31
N GLN A 194 4.56 0.40 -3.13
CA GLN A 194 5.16 0.12 -1.83
C GLN A 194 6.66 0.37 -1.85
N PHE A 195 7.15 1.08 -0.83
CA PHE A 195 8.57 1.40 -0.72
C PHE A 195 9.36 0.29 -0.03
N SER A 196 10.66 0.23 -0.34
CA SER A 196 11.65 -0.48 0.45
C SER A 196 11.73 0.10 1.87
N ALA A 197 12.29 -0.64 2.80
CA ALA A 197 12.41 -0.19 4.20
C ALA A 197 13.19 1.13 4.35
N ASP A 198 14.18 1.36 3.50
CA ASP A 198 14.99 2.59 3.45
C ASP A 198 14.40 3.67 2.51
N ARG A 199 13.32 3.34 1.78
CA ARG A 199 12.64 4.21 0.82
C ARG A 199 13.51 4.74 -0.32
N THR A 200 14.64 4.09 -0.61
CA THR A 200 15.52 4.44 -1.73
C THR A 200 15.01 3.92 -3.07
N TYR A 201 14.20 2.87 -3.04
CA TYR A 201 13.47 2.32 -4.19
C TYR A 201 12.07 1.87 -3.78
N PHE A 202 11.23 1.66 -4.75
CA PHE A 202 9.85 1.23 -4.54
C PHE A 202 9.43 0.23 -5.62
N ILE A 203 8.40 -0.54 -5.33
CA ILE A 203 7.77 -1.45 -6.28
C ILE A 203 6.37 -0.95 -6.61
N THR A 204 6.01 -1.06 -7.88
CA THR A 204 4.66 -0.79 -8.39
C THR A 204 4.00 -2.07 -8.83
N ALA A 205 2.67 -2.14 -8.68
CA ALA A 205 1.83 -3.15 -9.32
C ALA A 205 0.94 -2.45 -10.35
N CYS A 206 0.75 -3.09 -11.50
CA CYS A 206 -0.05 -2.50 -12.57
C CYS A 206 -1.00 -3.53 -13.21
N SER A 207 -2.08 -3.02 -13.79
CA SER A 207 -3.05 -3.84 -14.53
C SER A 207 -2.50 -4.40 -15.83
N ASP A 208 -1.35 -3.92 -16.33
CA ASP A 208 -0.58 -4.46 -17.46
C ASP A 208 0.07 -5.82 -17.17
N LYS A 209 -0.21 -6.42 -16.02
CA LYS A 209 0.35 -7.70 -15.53
C LYS A 209 1.82 -7.62 -15.18
N SER A 210 2.37 -6.44 -14.98
CA SER A 210 3.75 -6.25 -14.55
C SER A 210 3.85 -5.56 -13.20
N ALA A 211 4.91 -5.86 -12.47
CA ALA A 211 5.38 -5.11 -11.32
C ALA A 211 6.80 -4.63 -11.61
N LYS A 212 7.12 -3.41 -11.24
CA LYS A 212 8.44 -2.82 -11.53
C LYS A 212 9.04 -2.24 -10.27
N ILE A 213 10.34 -2.45 -10.08
CA ILE A 213 11.13 -1.74 -9.08
C ILE A 213 11.78 -0.54 -9.74
N LEU A 214 11.59 0.63 -9.14
CA LEU A 214 12.15 1.89 -9.60
C LEU A 214 12.94 2.56 -8.48
N SER A 215 13.95 3.34 -8.89
CA SER A 215 14.68 4.24 -7.98
C SER A 215 13.79 5.39 -7.57
N SER A 216 13.71 5.71 -6.27
CA SER A 216 12.91 6.84 -5.78
C SER A 216 13.52 8.21 -6.09
N SER A 217 14.82 8.26 -6.46
CA SER A 217 15.51 9.50 -6.79
C SER A 217 15.54 9.84 -8.28
N THR A 218 15.56 8.83 -9.16
CA THR A 218 15.72 9.02 -10.62
C THR A 218 14.59 8.46 -11.44
N LEU A 219 13.61 7.78 -10.84
CA LEU A 219 12.53 7.03 -11.49
C LEU A 219 13.01 5.99 -12.52
N GLU A 220 14.30 5.66 -12.51
CA GLU A 220 14.88 4.63 -13.36
C GLU A 220 14.29 3.25 -13.01
N ILE A 221 13.88 2.49 -14.01
CA ILE A 221 13.37 1.13 -13.85
C ILE A 221 14.57 0.20 -13.62
N LEU A 222 14.66 -0.35 -12.41
CA LEU A 222 15.75 -1.24 -12.01
C LEU A 222 15.44 -2.71 -12.34
N LYS A 223 14.18 -3.14 -12.15
CA LYS A 223 13.71 -4.51 -12.32
C LYS A 223 12.28 -4.56 -12.84
N THR A 224 11.95 -5.63 -13.59
CA THR A 224 10.60 -5.88 -14.10
C THR A 224 10.19 -7.32 -13.88
N TYR A 225 9.05 -7.52 -13.25
CA TYR A 225 8.45 -8.83 -13.00
C TYR A 225 7.14 -8.94 -13.79
N THR A 226 6.98 -10.01 -14.55
CA THR A 226 5.79 -10.24 -15.37
C THR A 226 4.95 -11.37 -14.79
N ALA A 227 3.64 -11.20 -14.80
CA ALA A 227 2.67 -12.19 -14.38
C ALA A 227 1.70 -12.52 -15.51
N ASP A 228 0.96 -13.61 -15.38
CA ASP A 228 -0.08 -14.01 -16.36
C ASP A 228 -1.44 -13.35 -16.10
N THR A 229 -1.60 -12.68 -14.97
CA THR A 229 -2.84 -11.97 -14.57
C THR A 229 -2.57 -10.54 -14.16
N PRO A 230 -3.55 -9.64 -14.26
CA PRO A 230 -3.42 -8.28 -13.74
C PRO A 230 -3.01 -8.28 -12.27
N LEU A 231 -2.16 -7.34 -11.89
CA LEU A 231 -1.67 -7.20 -10.53
C LEU A 231 -2.43 -6.08 -9.81
N ASN A 232 -2.81 -6.34 -8.55
CA ASN A 232 -3.45 -5.38 -7.68
C ASN A 232 -2.51 -4.85 -6.60
N THR A 233 -1.48 -5.64 -6.25
CA THR A 233 -0.55 -5.31 -5.17
C THR A 233 0.80 -5.96 -5.39
N ALA A 234 1.86 -5.32 -4.92
CA ALA A 234 3.22 -5.84 -4.93
C ALA A 234 3.95 -5.36 -3.68
N ALA A 235 4.76 -6.24 -3.08
CA ALA A 235 5.49 -5.94 -1.86
C ALA A 235 6.93 -6.49 -1.91
N ILE A 236 7.84 -5.81 -1.22
CA ILE A 236 9.25 -6.18 -1.10
C ILE A 236 9.46 -6.84 0.26
N THR A 237 10.11 -7.99 0.31
CA THR A 237 10.38 -8.68 1.58
C THR A 237 11.57 -8.07 2.31
N ALA A 238 11.50 -8.03 3.65
CA ALA A 238 12.48 -7.30 4.45
C ALA A 238 13.83 -8.02 4.64
N LYS A 239 13.84 -9.36 4.72
CA LYS A 239 15.05 -10.15 5.04
C LYS A 239 15.68 -10.85 3.85
N LYS A 240 14.90 -11.21 2.86
CA LYS A 240 15.36 -11.91 1.66
C LYS A 240 15.18 -11.02 0.45
N ASP A 241 15.97 -11.27 -0.57
CA ASP A 241 15.85 -10.57 -1.85
C ASP A 241 14.70 -11.12 -2.68
N PHE A 242 13.48 -11.02 -2.12
CA PHE A 242 12.26 -11.47 -2.79
C PHE A 242 11.26 -10.34 -2.93
N VAL A 243 10.37 -10.48 -3.89
CA VAL A 243 9.16 -9.68 -4.05
C VAL A 243 7.95 -10.59 -4.09
N VAL A 244 6.84 -10.11 -3.57
CA VAL A 244 5.57 -10.84 -3.54
C VAL A 244 4.56 -10.07 -4.36
N LEU A 245 3.98 -10.71 -5.36
CA LEU A 245 2.98 -10.13 -6.24
C LEU A 245 1.63 -10.77 -5.98
N GLY A 246 0.59 -9.96 -5.96
CA GLY A 246 -0.79 -10.39 -5.79
C GLY A 246 -1.72 -9.73 -6.79
N GLY A 247 -2.71 -10.48 -7.23
CA GLY A 247 -3.69 -10.00 -8.19
C GLY A 247 -4.67 -11.10 -8.56
N GLY A 248 -5.12 -11.08 -9.78
CA GLY A 248 -6.07 -12.02 -10.34
C GLY A 248 -7.04 -11.32 -11.27
N GLN A 249 -7.75 -12.09 -12.06
CA GLN A 249 -8.77 -11.58 -12.95
C GLN A 249 -9.97 -11.07 -12.13
N ALA A 250 -10.50 -9.91 -12.49
CA ALA A 250 -11.66 -9.35 -11.81
C ALA A 250 -12.86 -10.31 -11.86
N ALA A 251 -13.66 -10.34 -10.80
CA ALA A 251 -14.81 -11.24 -10.68
C ALA A 251 -15.83 -11.08 -11.83
N MET A 252 -15.92 -9.90 -12.43
CA MET A 252 -16.78 -9.63 -13.59
C MET A 252 -16.34 -10.37 -14.85
N ASP A 253 -15.04 -10.66 -15.00
CA ASP A 253 -14.48 -11.34 -16.16
C ASP A 253 -14.45 -12.87 -15.98
N VAL A 254 -14.66 -13.34 -14.74
CA VAL A 254 -14.67 -14.78 -14.39
C VAL A 254 -15.96 -15.49 -14.86
N THR A 255 -17.00 -14.77 -15.25
CA THR A 255 -18.25 -15.36 -15.76
C THR A 255 -18.09 -16.13 -17.06
N THR A 256 -16.99 -15.94 -17.78
CA THR A 256 -16.64 -16.65 -19.03
C THR A 256 -15.63 -17.77 -18.85
N THR A 257 -14.95 -17.86 -17.72
CA THR A 257 -13.98 -18.91 -17.39
C THR A 257 -14.43 -19.68 -16.16
N SER A 258 -14.36 -21.03 -16.23
CA SER A 258 -14.77 -21.86 -15.08
C SER A 258 -14.03 -21.45 -13.80
N ALA A 259 -14.74 -21.41 -12.66
CA ALA A 259 -14.21 -21.08 -11.34
C ALA A 259 -12.98 -21.91 -10.90
N ARG A 260 -12.67 -22.99 -11.61
CA ARG A 260 -11.48 -23.83 -11.41
C ARG A 260 -10.19 -23.24 -12.00
N GLN A 261 -10.25 -22.17 -12.79
CA GLN A 261 -9.09 -21.52 -13.43
C GLN A 261 -8.70 -20.18 -12.79
N GLY A 262 -9.37 -19.74 -11.73
CA GLY A 262 -8.97 -18.55 -10.99
C GLY A 262 -7.58 -18.73 -10.36
N LYS A 263 -6.60 -17.98 -10.86
CA LYS A 263 -5.22 -17.98 -10.33
C LYS A 263 -5.12 -16.88 -9.27
N PHE A 264 -5.67 -17.14 -8.08
CA PHE A 264 -5.67 -16.21 -6.95
C PHE A 264 -4.52 -16.57 -6.00
N GLU A 265 -3.31 -16.30 -6.46
CA GLU A 265 -2.08 -16.77 -5.82
C GLU A 265 -1.21 -15.56 -5.44
N ALA A 266 -0.58 -15.62 -4.27
CA ALA A 266 0.57 -14.78 -3.98
C ALA A 266 1.80 -15.41 -4.64
N ARG A 267 2.46 -14.69 -5.53
CA ARG A 267 3.61 -15.17 -6.29
C ARG A 267 4.88 -14.55 -5.77
N PHE A 268 5.88 -15.38 -5.57
CA PHE A 268 7.19 -14.97 -5.09
C PHE A 268 8.20 -14.99 -6.23
N TYR A 269 8.90 -13.88 -6.38
CA TYR A 269 9.99 -13.73 -7.35
C TYR A 269 11.28 -13.38 -6.63
N HIS A 270 12.40 -13.82 -7.18
CA HIS A 270 13.69 -13.36 -6.71
C HIS A 270 13.93 -11.92 -7.18
N LYS A 271 14.26 -11.02 -6.25
CA LYS A 271 14.37 -9.57 -6.52
C LYS A 271 15.45 -9.25 -7.57
N ILE A 272 16.57 -9.99 -7.56
CA ILE A 272 17.73 -9.73 -8.43
C ILE A 272 17.61 -10.48 -9.76
N PHE A 273 17.25 -11.78 -9.72
CA PHE A 273 17.21 -12.64 -10.91
C PHE A 273 15.89 -12.59 -11.69
N GLU A 274 14.85 -11.98 -11.09
CA GLU A 274 13.51 -11.82 -11.70
C GLU A 274 12.77 -13.14 -11.95
N ASP A 275 13.29 -14.26 -11.46
CA ASP A 275 12.71 -15.59 -11.60
C ASP A 275 11.60 -15.83 -10.57
N GLU A 276 10.51 -16.47 -11.00
CA GLU A 276 9.48 -16.94 -10.09
C GLU A 276 9.97 -18.15 -9.29
N ILE A 277 9.96 -18.05 -7.96
CA ILE A 277 10.46 -19.08 -7.06
C ILE A 277 9.34 -19.89 -6.41
N GLY A 278 8.11 -19.38 -6.38
CA GLY A 278 6.99 -20.14 -5.80
C GLY A 278 5.69 -19.37 -5.76
N ARG A 279 4.63 -20.09 -5.40
CA ARG A 279 3.26 -19.58 -5.30
C ARG A 279 2.57 -20.08 -4.05
N VAL A 280 1.80 -19.20 -3.41
CA VAL A 280 0.96 -19.57 -2.26
C VAL A 280 -0.49 -19.35 -2.63
N ARG A 281 -1.26 -20.44 -2.55
CA ARG A 281 -2.70 -20.46 -2.78
C ARG A 281 -3.46 -20.34 -1.47
N GLY A 282 -4.69 -19.87 -1.54
CA GLY A 282 -5.54 -19.85 -0.36
C GLY A 282 -6.77 -18.96 -0.51
N HIS A 283 -6.72 -17.90 -1.32
CA HIS A 283 -7.86 -17.05 -1.59
C HIS A 283 -8.80 -17.64 -2.63
N PHE A 284 -10.09 -17.34 -2.47
CA PHE A 284 -11.17 -17.74 -3.40
C PHE A 284 -11.56 -16.61 -4.36
N GLY A 285 -10.84 -15.52 -4.35
CA GLY A 285 -10.99 -14.36 -5.22
C GLY A 285 -9.65 -13.64 -5.42
N PRO A 286 -9.60 -12.62 -6.29
CA PRO A 286 -8.40 -11.82 -6.52
C PRO A 286 -7.81 -11.27 -5.22
N LEU A 287 -6.49 -11.28 -5.13
CA LEU A 287 -5.78 -10.60 -4.04
C LEU A 287 -5.78 -9.10 -4.33
N ASN A 288 -6.27 -8.31 -3.40
CA ASN A 288 -6.31 -6.85 -3.51
C ASN A 288 -5.17 -6.17 -2.76
N THR A 289 -4.62 -6.83 -1.74
CA THR A 289 -3.60 -6.24 -0.89
C THR A 289 -2.68 -7.31 -0.30
N ILE A 290 -1.39 -6.98 -0.26
CA ILE A 290 -0.34 -7.75 0.42
C ILE A 290 0.45 -6.78 1.29
N ALA A 291 0.70 -7.15 2.53
CA ALA A 291 1.61 -6.46 3.43
C ALA A 291 2.66 -7.45 3.95
N VAL A 292 3.92 -7.12 3.84
CA VAL A 292 5.02 -7.92 4.39
C VAL A 292 5.30 -7.47 5.82
N HIS A 293 5.51 -8.42 6.71
CA HIS A 293 5.85 -8.13 8.10
C HIS A 293 7.20 -7.40 8.17
N PRO A 294 7.32 -6.29 8.93
CA PRO A 294 8.54 -5.48 8.97
C PRO A 294 9.79 -6.26 9.39
N ALA A 295 9.65 -7.22 10.30
CA ALA A 295 10.75 -8.10 10.69
C ALA A 295 11.02 -9.24 9.67
N GLY A 296 10.31 -9.30 8.54
CA GLY A 296 10.52 -10.30 7.49
C GLY A 296 10.25 -11.74 7.91
N VAL A 297 9.34 -11.96 8.87
CA VAL A 297 8.98 -13.30 9.38
C VAL A 297 7.73 -13.88 8.72
N GLY A 298 7.04 -13.08 7.90
CA GLY A 298 5.84 -13.50 7.21
C GLY A 298 5.20 -12.37 6.41
N TYR A 299 3.98 -12.57 5.97
CA TYR A 299 3.17 -11.57 5.28
C TYR A 299 1.69 -11.79 5.55
N ALA A 300 0.89 -10.77 5.32
CA ALA A 300 -0.56 -10.86 5.33
C ALA A 300 -1.12 -10.54 3.95
N SER A 301 -2.17 -11.24 3.55
CA SER A 301 -2.87 -11.02 2.29
C SER A 301 -4.37 -10.85 2.50
N GLY A 302 -4.98 -10.03 1.67
CA GLY A 302 -6.41 -9.78 1.65
C GLY A 302 -6.96 -9.82 0.24
N GLY A 303 -8.09 -10.47 0.07
CA GLY A 303 -8.71 -10.68 -1.22
C GLY A 303 -10.17 -10.22 -1.30
N GLU A 304 -10.76 -10.43 -2.47
CA GLU A 304 -12.17 -10.19 -2.69
C GLU A 304 -13.08 -11.16 -1.93
N ASP A 305 -12.53 -12.28 -1.46
CA ASP A 305 -13.22 -13.25 -0.61
C ASP A 305 -13.52 -12.75 0.81
N GLY A 306 -13.01 -11.57 1.17
CA GLY A 306 -13.25 -10.94 2.47
C GLY A 306 -12.41 -11.51 3.62
N TYR A 307 -11.45 -12.38 3.35
CA TYR A 307 -10.58 -12.98 4.35
C TYR A 307 -9.23 -12.26 4.44
N VAL A 308 -8.78 -12.00 5.66
CA VAL A 308 -7.38 -11.71 5.98
C VAL A 308 -6.68 -13.04 6.24
N ARG A 309 -5.60 -13.30 5.52
CA ARG A 309 -4.77 -14.48 5.73
C ARG A 309 -3.38 -14.06 6.19
N VAL A 310 -2.93 -14.67 7.26
CA VAL A 310 -1.60 -14.46 7.81
C VAL A 310 -0.74 -15.68 7.50
N HIS A 311 0.43 -15.44 6.94
CA HIS A 311 1.38 -16.45 6.53
C HIS A 311 2.70 -16.23 7.27
N HIS A 312 3.21 -17.27 7.91
CA HIS A 312 4.53 -17.27 8.51
C HIS A 312 5.51 -17.97 7.59
N PHE A 313 6.68 -17.37 7.38
CA PHE A 313 7.74 -18.00 6.62
C PHE A 313 8.39 -19.11 7.43
N ASP A 314 8.60 -20.26 6.79
CA ASP A 314 9.22 -21.42 7.40
C ASP A 314 10.74 -21.44 7.18
N LYS A 315 11.38 -22.48 7.72
CA LYS A 315 12.82 -22.65 7.57
C LYS A 315 13.26 -22.75 6.10
N SER A 316 12.45 -23.38 5.25
CA SER A 316 12.78 -23.56 3.84
C SER A 316 12.86 -22.24 3.09
N TYR A 317 12.02 -21.26 3.44
CA TYR A 317 12.10 -19.90 2.93
C TYR A 317 13.43 -19.23 3.30
N PHE A 318 13.87 -19.35 4.55
CA PHE A 318 15.10 -18.70 5.01
C PHE A 318 16.35 -19.40 4.48
N ASP A 319 16.31 -20.72 4.29
CA ASP A 319 17.43 -21.51 3.79
C ASP A 319 17.53 -21.47 2.26
N PHE A 320 16.50 -20.94 1.57
CA PHE A 320 16.51 -20.85 0.11
C PHE A 320 17.65 -19.93 -0.38
N MET A 321 18.48 -20.44 -1.24
CA MET A 321 19.56 -19.73 -1.92
C MET A 321 19.78 -20.30 -3.31
N TYR A 322 20.05 -19.44 -4.27
CA TYR A 322 20.56 -19.89 -5.57
C TYR A 322 21.97 -20.45 -5.45
N GLU A 323 22.35 -21.27 -6.42
CA GLU A 323 23.68 -21.90 -6.43
C GLU A 323 24.81 -20.86 -6.47
N VAL A 324 24.61 -19.80 -7.24
CA VAL A 324 25.56 -18.66 -7.34
C VAL A 324 25.75 -17.96 -5.98
N GLU A 325 24.69 -17.77 -5.20
CA GLU A 325 24.75 -17.18 -3.86
C GLU A 325 25.51 -18.10 -2.88
N ARG A 326 25.30 -19.43 -2.99
CA ARG A 326 26.02 -20.42 -2.19
C ARG A 326 27.50 -20.45 -2.49
N GLU A 327 27.90 -20.28 -3.76
CA GLU A 327 29.30 -20.21 -4.15
C GLU A 327 30.01 -18.95 -3.65
N GLN A 328 29.31 -17.82 -3.58
CA GLN A 328 29.85 -16.57 -3.02
C GLN A 328 30.14 -16.69 -1.52
N LEU A 329 29.32 -17.43 -0.77
CA LEU A 329 29.53 -17.66 0.66
C LEU A 329 30.65 -18.67 0.98
N ARG A 330 31.12 -19.42 -0.03
CA ARG A 330 32.22 -20.39 0.13
C ARG A 330 33.59 -19.79 -0.18
N LYS A 331 33.66 -18.59 -0.72
CA LYS A 331 34.85 -17.79 -0.97
C LYS A 331 35.16 -16.85 0.19
#